data_ffd41158ab43f3b3d1c18fa00764bcb2
#
_entry.id   ffd41158ab43f3b3d1c18fa00764bcb2
#
_cell.length_a   1.000
_cell.length_b   1.000
_cell.length_c   1.000
_cell.angle_alpha   90.00
_cell.angle_beta   90.00
_cell.angle_gamma   90.00
#
_symmetry.space_group_name_H-M   'P 1'
#
loop_
_entity.id
_entity.type
_entity.pdbx_description
1 polymer ?
#
loop_
_entity_poly.entity_id
_entity_poly.type
_entity_poly.pdbx_seq_one_letter_code
_entity_poly.pdbx_strand_id
1 'polypeptide(L)'
;MAIKTAFAPVLTVPNGITDIDFYKNAFGATTNFCLTNDDGSIHVAELLIDGALFHVHEETQQSTMVSPAKYGASTVTIGLFVDDVQAMFNRAAAAGATVMTPVTDYEYGYRQGDLKDPFGHKWTIQCRIPVSSDWKP
;
A
#
# COMPACT_ATOMS: atom_id res chain seq x y z
N MET A 1 25.73 -12.99 9.26
CA MET A 1 25.26 -11.67 9.66
C MET A 1 23.82 -11.75 10.12
N ALA A 2 23.52 -11.18 11.26
CA ALA A 2 22.14 -11.18 11.77
C ALA A 2 21.27 -10.23 10.94
N ILE A 3 20.03 -10.65 10.68
CA ILE A 3 19.03 -9.83 10.02
C ILE A 3 18.19 -9.13 11.08
N LYS A 4 18.01 -7.83 10.95
CA LYS A 4 17.09 -7.09 11.80
C LYS A 4 15.66 -7.49 11.47
N THR A 5 14.85 -7.79 12.49
CA THR A 5 13.45 -8.11 12.30
C THR A 5 12.71 -6.95 11.62
N ALA A 6 11.94 -7.25 10.59
CA ALA A 6 11.14 -6.28 9.85
C ALA A 6 9.86 -6.92 9.37
N PHE A 7 8.87 -6.09 9.09
CA PHE A 7 7.65 -6.51 8.42
C PHE A 7 7.77 -6.24 6.92
N ALA A 8 7.22 -7.14 6.12
CA ALA A 8 7.09 -6.92 4.69
C ALA A 8 5.69 -7.38 4.26
N PRO A 9 4.76 -6.47 4.00
CA PRO A 9 3.45 -6.82 3.48
C PRO A 9 3.57 -7.55 2.13
N VAL A 10 2.68 -8.50 1.89
CA VAL A 10 2.53 -9.17 0.60
C VAL A 10 1.14 -8.83 0.07
N LEU A 11 1.08 -8.08 -1.02
CA LEU A 11 -0.15 -7.66 -1.65
C LEU A 11 -0.47 -8.60 -2.80
N THR A 12 -1.53 -9.37 -2.67
CA THR A 12 -1.96 -10.27 -3.74
C THR A 12 -2.78 -9.50 -4.77
N VAL A 13 -2.44 -9.67 -6.03
CA VAL A 13 -3.13 -9.08 -7.18
C VAL A 13 -3.70 -10.18 -8.06
N PRO A 14 -4.73 -9.89 -8.90
CA PRO A 14 -5.26 -10.87 -9.83
C PRO A 14 -4.18 -11.39 -10.79
N ASN A 15 -4.40 -12.60 -11.32
CA ASN A 15 -3.57 -13.13 -12.39
C ASN A 15 -3.68 -12.25 -13.63
N GLY A 16 -2.61 -12.20 -14.43
CA GLY A 16 -2.60 -11.49 -15.71
C GLY A 16 -2.31 -10.00 -15.60
N ILE A 17 -2.03 -9.48 -14.42
CA ILE A 17 -1.64 -8.08 -14.24
C ILE A 17 -0.23 -7.88 -14.80
N THR A 18 -0.09 -6.93 -15.72
CA THR A 18 1.21 -6.57 -16.31
C THR A 18 1.73 -5.22 -15.82
N ASP A 19 0.84 -4.38 -15.28
CA ASP A 19 1.15 -3.01 -14.88
C ASP A 19 0.89 -2.82 -13.39
N ILE A 20 1.97 -2.62 -12.63
CA ILE A 20 1.95 -2.26 -11.21
C ILE A 20 2.59 -0.90 -10.97
N ASP A 21 2.64 -0.06 -12.00
CA ASP A 21 3.25 1.28 -11.91
C ASP A 21 2.49 2.22 -10.98
N PHE A 22 1.31 1.85 -10.53
CA PHE A 22 0.58 2.60 -9.52
C PHE A 22 1.46 2.93 -8.31
N TYR A 23 2.18 1.94 -7.79
CA TYR A 23 3.00 2.13 -6.58
C TYR A 23 4.17 3.09 -6.81
N LYS A 24 4.77 3.04 -8.00
CA LYS A 24 5.78 4.00 -8.42
C LYS A 24 5.18 5.41 -8.53
N ASN A 25 4.06 5.54 -9.22
CA ASN A 25 3.44 6.83 -9.49
C ASN A 25 2.84 7.45 -8.23
N ALA A 26 2.23 6.62 -7.37
CA ALA A 26 1.58 7.08 -6.14
C ALA A 26 2.57 7.39 -5.01
N PHE A 27 3.51 6.47 -4.77
CA PHE A 27 4.35 6.49 -3.56
C PHE A 27 5.84 6.63 -3.85
N GLY A 28 6.23 6.75 -5.12
CA GLY A 28 7.64 6.79 -5.48
C GLY A 28 8.35 5.45 -5.29
N ALA A 29 7.61 4.34 -5.34
CA ALA A 29 8.20 3.01 -5.17
C ALA A 29 9.23 2.72 -6.25
N THR A 30 10.31 2.04 -5.86
CA THR A 30 11.31 1.50 -6.77
C THR A 30 11.24 -0.01 -6.79
N THR A 31 11.59 -0.62 -7.90
CA THR A 31 11.60 -2.07 -8.04
C THR A 31 12.93 -2.62 -7.58
N ASN A 32 12.91 -3.48 -6.55
CA ASN A 32 14.10 -4.21 -6.11
C ASN A 32 14.35 -5.42 -7.01
N PHE A 33 13.30 -6.21 -7.26
CA PHE A 33 13.32 -7.20 -8.32
C PHE A 33 11.89 -7.52 -8.76
N CYS A 34 11.77 -8.11 -9.96
CA CYS A 34 10.48 -8.52 -10.52
C CYS A 34 10.64 -9.77 -11.36
N LEU A 35 9.84 -10.79 -11.08
CA LEU A 35 9.72 -12.00 -11.88
C LEU A 35 8.39 -11.96 -12.63
N THR A 36 8.45 -12.23 -13.93
CA THR A 36 7.27 -12.26 -14.78
C THR A 36 7.03 -13.66 -15.33
N ASN A 37 5.78 -13.96 -15.64
CA ASN A 37 5.39 -15.14 -16.37
C ASN A 37 5.73 -14.98 -17.86
N ASP A 38 5.59 -16.05 -18.64
CA ASP A 38 5.89 -16.04 -20.09
C ASP A 38 5.05 -15.01 -20.86
N ASP A 39 3.84 -14.71 -20.38
CA ASP A 39 2.96 -13.71 -21.00
C ASP A 39 3.27 -12.26 -20.59
N GLY A 40 4.31 -12.06 -19.77
CA GLY A 40 4.69 -10.75 -19.27
C GLY A 40 3.94 -10.30 -18.02
N SER A 41 2.99 -11.08 -17.53
CA SER A 41 2.29 -10.75 -16.30
C SER A 41 3.20 -10.93 -15.08
N ILE A 42 2.89 -10.19 -14.01
CA ILE A 42 3.65 -10.22 -12.78
C ILE A 42 3.41 -11.56 -12.07
N HIS A 43 4.46 -12.29 -11.78
CA HIS A 43 4.45 -13.39 -10.84
C HIS A 43 4.67 -12.90 -9.43
N VAL A 44 5.79 -12.23 -9.19
CA VAL A 44 6.11 -11.60 -7.92
C VAL A 44 7.05 -10.41 -8.14
N ALA A 45 6.85 -9.36 -7.38
CA ALA A 45 7.74 -8.20 -7.37
C ALA A 45 8.07 -7.80 -5.93
N GLU A 46 9.29 -7.36 -5.71
CA GLU A 46 9.69 -6.66 -4.50
C GLU A 46 9.81 -5.18 -4.80
N LEU A 47 9.10 -4.37 -4.05
CA LEU A 47 9.07 -2.92 -4.19
C LEU A 47 9.54 -2.24 -2.91
N LEU A 48 10.13 -1.06 -3.06
CA LEU A 48 10.62 -0.26 -1.94
C LEU A 48 10.00 1.13 -2.00
N ILE A 49 9.40 1.56 -0.91
CA ILE A 49 8.98 2.95 -0.71
C ILE A 49 9.92 3.55 0.33
N ASP A 50 10.81 4.43 -0.10
CA ASP A 50 11.83 5.04 0.78
C ASP A 50 12.56 3.98 1.63
N GLY A 51 12.94 2.87 1.01
CA GLY A 51 13.62 1.74 1.65
C GLY A 51 12.71 0.76 2.38
N ALA A 52 11.43 1.03 2.52
CA ALA A 52 10.48 0.11 3.14
C ALA A 52 10.01 -0.93 2.12
N LEU A 53 10.22 -2.20 2.44
CA LEU A 53 9.95 -3.32 1.55
C LEU A 53 8.49 -3.78 1.62
N PHE A 54 7.91 -4.04 0.47
CA PHE A 54 6.69 -4.84 0.34
C PHE A 54 6.73 -5.65 -0.94
N HIS A 55 5.86 -6.66 -1.02
CA HIS A 55 5.78 -7.56 -2.15
C HIS A 55 4.43 -7.40 -2.85
N VAL A 56 4.43 -7.61 -4.17
CA VAL A 56 3.22 -7.83 -4.96
C VAL A 56 3.32 -9.23 -5.53
N HIS A 57 2.29 -10.04 -5.35
CA HIS A 57 2.27 -11.43 -5.80
C HIS A 57 0.95 -11.74 -6.50
N GLU A 58 1.00 -12.47 -7.60
CA GLU A 58 -0.23 -12.93 -8.25
C GLU A 58 -0.98 -13.95 -7.41
N GLU A 59 -2.28 -14.10 -7.64
CA GLU A 59 -3.05 -15.20 -7.07
C GLU A 59 -2.50 -16.54 -7.52
N THR A 60 -2.58 -17.53 -6.63
CA THR A 60 -2.21 -18.91 -6.97
C THR A 60 -3.40 -19.82 -6.75
N GLN A 61 -3.59 -20.79 -7.67
CA GLN A 61 -4.71 -21.73 -7.61
C GLN A 61 -4.62 -22.67 -6.40
N GLN A 62 -3.41 -22.92 -5.91
CA GLN A 62 -3.14 -23.89 -4.86
C GLN A 62 -2.91 -23.25 -3.50
N SER A 63 -2.98 -21.94 -3.40
CA SER A 63 -2.72 -21.24 -2.15
C SER A 63 -3.94 -20.46 -1.69
N THR A 64 -3.87 -20.03 -0.45
CA THR A 64 -4.83 -19.10 0.14
C THR A 64 -4.57 -17.64 -0.24
N MET A 65 -3.61 -17.39 -1.15
CA MET A 65 -3.31 -16.05 -1.64
C MET A 65 -4.36 -15.63 -2.67
N VAL A 66 -5.26 -14.79 -2.22
CA VAL A 66 -6.35 -14.27 -3.04
C VAL A 66 -6.32 -12.74 -3.04
N SER A 67 -6.66 -12.14 -4.16
CA SER A 67 -6.72 -10.68 -4.24
C SER A 67 -8.02 -10.14 -3.63
N PRO A 68 -8.02 -8.90 -3.12
CA PRO A 68 -9.24 -8.27 -2.63
C PRO A 68 -10.34 -8.19 -3.67
N ALA A 69 -9.99 -8.11 -4.96
CA ALA A 69 -10.97 -8.07 -6.05
C ALA A 69 -11.90 -9.29 -6.05
N LYS A 70 -11.41 -10.44 -5.60
CA LYS A 70 -12.18 -11.68 -5.58
C LYS A 70 -13.32 -11.64 -4.55
N TYR A 71 -13.12 -10.95 -3.44
CA TYR A 71 -14.09 -10.87 -2.34
C TYR A 71 -14.64 -9.46 -2.14
N GLY A 72 -14.20 -8.48 -2.90
CA GLY A 72 -14.64 -7.10 -2.78
C GLY A 72 -14.20 -6.40 -1.49
N ALA A 73 -13.25 -6.97 -0.75
CA ALA A 73 -12.81 -6.43 0.54
C ALA A 73 -11.38 -6.86 0.87
N SER A 74 -10.74 -6.09 1.73
CA SER A 74 -9.46 -6.42 2.35
C SER A 74 -9.58 -6.30 3.87
N THR A 75 -8.98 -7.24 4.59
CA THR A 75 -9.00 -7.27 6.06
C THR A 75 -7.81 -6.56 6.70
N VAL A 76 -6.82 -6.17 5.90
CA VAL A 76 -5.62 -5.49 6.37
C VAL A 76 -5.54 -4.10 5.76
N THR A 77 -5.20 -3.12 6.60
CA THR A 77 -4.86 -1.78 6.14
C THR A 77 -3.37 -1.57 6.32
N ILE A 78 -2.70 -1.06 5.27
CA ILE A 78 -1.27 -0.77 5.31
C ILE A 78 -1.09 0.68 5.72
N GLY A 79 -0.51 0.89 6.90
CA GLY A 79 -0.16 2.22 7.37
C GLY A 79 1.19 2.64 6.81
N LEU A 80 1.22 3.73 6.06
CA LEU A 80 2.44 4.30 5.50
C LEU A 80 2.70 5.64 6.16
N PHE A 81 3.76 5.71 6.97
CA PHE A 81 4.21 6.97 7.57
C PHE A 81 5.01 7.76 6.55
N VAL A 82 4.64 9.02 6.36
CA VAL A 82 5.31 9.95 5.44
C VAL A 82 5.38 11.35 6.07
N ASP A 83 6.30 12.17 5.61
CA ASP A 83 6.45 13.53 6.13
C ASP A 83 5.30 14.43 5.71
N ASP A 84 4.95 14.43 4.42
CA ASP A 84 3.87 15.27 3.87
C ASP A 84 2.70 14.39 3.45
N VAL A 85 1.77 14.18 4.38
CA VAL A 85 0.60 13.32 4.18
C VAL A 85 -0.27 13.82 3.04
N GLN A 86 -0.57 15.11 3.00
CA GLN A 86 -1.47 15.67 1.98
C GLN A 86 -0.88 15.54 0.57
N ALA A 87 0.42 15.82 0.42
CA ALA A 87 1.09 15.70 -0.87
C ALA A 87 1.10 14.26 -1.38
N MET A 88 1.45 13.31 -0.52
CA MET A 88 1.46 11.89 -0.89
C MET A 88 0.05 11.37 -1.19
N PHE A 89 -0.93 11.77 -0.38
CA PHE A 89 -2.33 11.42 -0.58
C PHE A 89 -2.84 11.92 -1.93
N ASN A 90 -2.59 13.19 -2.26
CA ASN A 90 -3.00 13.77 -3.53
C ASN A 90 -2.33 13.08 -4.72
N ARG A 91 -1.05 12.75 -4.58
CA ARG A 91 -0.28 12.03 -5.59
C ARG A 91 -0.86 10.64 -5.84
N ALA A 92 -1.20 9.92 -4.78
CA ALA A 92 -1.80 8.60 -4.90
C ALA A 92 -3.18 8.63 -5.53
N ALA A 93 -4.01 9.60 -5.16
CA ALA A 93 -5.33 9.80 -5.77
C ALA A 93 -5.20 10.09 -7.28
N ALA A 94 -4.26 10.96 -7.65
CA ALA A 94 -3.98 11.26 -9.07
C ALA A 94 -3.45 10.05 -9.84
N ALA A 95 -2.75 9.13 -9.17
CA ALA A 95 -2.22 7.91 -9.77
C ALA A 95 -3.27 6.81 -9.95
N GLY A 96 -4.49 6.98 -9.40
CA GLY A 96 -5.59 6.04 -9.60
C GLY A 96 -6.16 5.42 -8.33
N ALA A 97 -5.69 5.82 -7.15
CA ALA A 97 -6.29 5.34 -5.91
C ALA A 97 -7.69 5.92 -5.70
N THR A 98 -8.56 5.14 -5.08
CA THR A 98 -9.88 5.60 -4.66
C THR A 98 -9.77 6.22 -3.28
N VAL A 99 -10.23 7.47 -3.12
CA VAL A 99 -10.29 8.13 -1.82
C VAL A 99 -11.39 7.49 -0.99
N MET A 100 -11.03 6.95 0.18
CA MET A 100 -11.98 6.37 1.14
C MET A 100 -12.33 7.38 2.23
N THR A 101 -11.32 8.03 2.80
CA THR A 101 -11.46 9.08 3.81
C THR A 101 -10.44 10.16 3.51
N PRO A 102 -10.85 11.44 3.39
CA PRO A 102 -9.91 12.52 3.13
C PRO A 102 -8.94 12.71 4.31
N VAL A 103 -7.82 13.38 4.04
CA VAL A 103 -6.84 13.69 5.08
C VAL A 103 -7.50 14.49 6.19
N THR A 104 -7.38 14.02 7.41
CA THR A 104 -8.03 14.57 8.60
C THR A 104 -7.06 14.54 9.77
N ASP A 105 -7.06 15.61 10.55
CA ASP A 105 -6.33 15.67 11.81
C ASP A 105 -7.21 15.11 12.91
N TYR A 106 -6.72 14.07 13.57
CA TYR A 106 -7.44 13.42 14.67
C TYR A 106 -6.89 13.86 16.02
N GLU A 107 -7.76 14.02 16.96
CA GLU A 107 -7.41 14.49 18.31
C GLU A 107 -6.42 13.58 19.03
N TYR A 108 -6.40 12.29 18.67
CA TYR A 108 -5.47 11.32 19.24
C TYR A 108 -4.02 11.43 18.70
N GLY A 109 -3.74 12.43 17.88
CA GLY A 109 -2.38 12.76 17.50
C GLY A 109 -1.94 12.18 16.16
N TYR A 110 -2.86 11.96 15.24
CA TYR A 110 -2.56 11.51 13.89
C TYR A 110 -3.22 12.38 12.84
N ARG A 111 -2.48 12.63 11.76
CA ARG A 111 -3.02 13.11 10.48
C ARG A 111 -3.06 11.94 9.54
N GLN A 112 -4.24 11.57 9.07
CA GLN A 112 -4.46 10.36 8.27
C GLN A 112 -5.42 10.61 7.13
N GLY A 113 -5.16 9.94 5.99
CA GLY A 113 -6.11 9.79 4.91
C GLY A 113 -6.10 8.36 4.42
N ASP A 114 -7.26 7.83 4.06
CA ASP A 114 -7.42 6.44 3.64
C ASP A 114 -7.68 6.36 2.14
N LEU A 115 -6.97 5.47 1.50
CA LEU A 115 -7.05 5.19 0.07
C LEU A 115 -7.21 3.69 -0.17
N LYS A 116 -7.81 3.37 -1.30
CA LYS A 116 -7.82 2.01 -1.83
C LYS A 116 -7.05 2.01 -3.14
N ASP A 117 -6.07 1.13 -3.27
CA ASP A 117 -5.29 1.03 -4.49
C ASP A 117 -6.10 0.36 -5.62
N PRO A 118 -5.61 0.36 -6.88
CA PRO A 118 -6.35 -0.23 -8.00
C PRO A 118 -6.64 -1.73 -7.85
N PHE A 119 -5.94 -2.41 -6.95
CA PHE A 119 -6.12 -3.84 -6.71
C PHE A 119 -6.97 -4.14 -5.48
N GLY A 120 -7.48 -3.07 -4.81
CA GLY A 120 -8.39 -3.20 -3.68
C GLY A 120 -7.72 -3.22 -2.31
N HIS A 121 -6.40 -3.06 -2.22
CA HIS A 121 -5.71 -2.97 -0.95
C HIS A 121 -5.89 -1.59 -0.34
N LYS A 122 -6.07 -1.56 0.98
CA LYS A 122 -6.27 -0.33 1.73
C LYS A 122 -4.97 0.22 2.25
N TRP A 123 -4.81 1.54 2.12
CA TRP A 123 -3.64 2.28 2.59
C TRP A 123 -4.09 3.44 3.45
N THR A 124 -3.47 3.60 4.61
CA THR A 124 -3.59 4.81 5.43
C THR A 124 -2.29 5.58 5.32
N ILE A 125 -2.35 6.76 4.72
CA ILE A 125 -1.21 7.67 4.61
C ILE A 125 -1.25 8.56 5.84
N GLN A 126 -0.16 8.59 6.62
CA GLN A 126 -0.24 9.13 7.96
C GLN A 126 1.08 9.72 8.46
N CYS A 127 0.94 10.63 9.42
CA CYS A 127 2.03 11.07 10.29
C CYS A 127 1.49 11.38 11.68
N ARG A 128 2.41 11.45 12.64
CA ARG A 128 2.05 11.90 13.99
C ARG A 128 2.02 13.41 14.04
N ILE A 129 1.01 13.93 14.72
CA ILE A 129 0.86 15.35 15.07
C ILE A 129 0.68 15.46 16.59
N PRO A 130 0.75 16.66 17.17
CA PRO A 130 0.49 16.80 18.60
C PRO A 130 -0.89 16.30 18.98
N VAL A 131 -0.99 15.58 20.09
CA VAL A 131 -2.26 15.13 20.67
C VAL A 131 -3.05 16.36 21.13
N SER A 132 -4.34 16.44 20.78
CA SER A 132 -5.20 17.52 21.23
C SER A 132 -5.36 17.49 22.76
N SER A 133 -5.34 18.66 23.39
CA SER A 133 -5.60 18.78 24.83
C SER A 133 -7.03 18.34 25.20
N ASP A 134 -7.93 18.31 24.23
CA ASP A 134 -9.32 17.90 24.43
C ASP A 134 -9.54 16.40 24.25
N TRP A 135 -8.53 15.68 23.71
CA TRP A 135 -8.68 14.25 23.48
C TRP A 135 -8.65 13.46 24.77
N LYS A 136 -9.61 12.54 24.88
CA LYS A 136 -9.71 11.58 25.97
C LYS A 136 -9.94 10.18 25.39
N PRO A 137 -9.20 9.17 25.87
CA PRO A 137 -9.38 7.80 25.42
C PRO A 137 -10.77 7.23 25.78
#